data_07d05cfb6bb93e3a22181c35998aa803
#
_entry.id   07d05cfb6bb93e3a22181c35998aa803
#
_cell.length_a   1.000
_cell.length_b   1.000
_cell.length_c   1.000
_cell.angle_alpha   90.00
_cell.angle_beta   90.00
_cell.angle_gamma   90.00
#
_symmetry.space_group_name_H-M   'P 1'
#
loop_
_entity.id
_entity.type
_entity.pdbx_description
1 polymer ?
#
loop_
_entity_poly.entity_id
_entity_poly.type
_entity_poly.pdbx_seq_one_letter_code
_entity_poly.pdbx_strand_id
1 'polypeptide(L)'
;MAERTELSQEEFAALDWKDALLVDMRDAYSAAYGMIPGAISIAQDRLTQEIPARCAGKRVVLYCARGQKSLEAAEALRETGVDAYSLEEGYTGWLMRQMQREQDENRCAQIEKSIRTTYHKRLFSAFAKAIRTYDLVREGDRIAVCISGGKDSMLMAKLFQELQRHHKFPFELVFLVMDPGYNEANRRVIEHNARLMGVTITVFETNIFDIVYEEEKNPCYLCARMRRGHLYSKAKELGCNKIALGHH
;
A
#
# COMPACT_ATOMS: atom_id res chain seq x y z
N MET A 1 10.56 -16.50 23.59
CA MET A 1 9.83 -15.32 23.06
C MET A 1 8.37 -15.72 22.99
N ALA A 2 7.48 -15.04 23.70
CA ALA A 2 6.04 -15.34 23.60
C ALA A 2 5.61 -15.07 22.15
N GLU A 3 5.01 -16.06 21.53
CA GLU A 3 4.50 -15.97 20.17
C GLU A 3 3.33 -14.98 20.16
N ARG A 4 3.39 -13.98 19.26
CA ARG A 4 2.39 -12.90 19.18
C ARG A 4 0.99 -13.49 18.92
N THR A 5 0.02 -13.14 19.75
CA THR A 5 -1.37 -13.62 19.66
C THR A 5 -2.28 -12.65 18.90
N GLU A 6 -1.79 -11.47 18.55
CA GLU A 6 -2.53 -10.49 17.78
C GLU A 6 -2.05 -10.44 16.32
N LEU A 7 -3.01 -10.29 15.43
CA LEU A 7 -2.78 -9.96 14.01
C LEU A 7 -3.07 -8.49 13.80
N SER A 8 -2.13 -7.78 13.18
CA SER A 8 -2.40 -6.44 12.70
C SER A 8 -3.46 -6.47 11.59
N GLN A 9 -4.04 -5.32 11.31
CA GLN A 9 -5.03 -5.20 10.25
C GLN A 9 -4.44 -5.47 8.85
N GLU A 10 -3.13 -5.25 8.64
CA GLU A 10 -2.41 -5.60 7.41
C GLU A 10 -2.24 -7.11 7.28
N GLU A 11 -1.77 -7.77 8.32
CA GLU A 11 -1.63 -9.23 8.38
C GLU A 11 -2.98 -9.92 8.17
N PHE A 12 -4.03 -9.39 8.81
CA PHE A 12 -5.40 -9.85 8.62
C PHE A 12 -5.87 -9.74 7.17
N ALA A 13 -5.60 -8.63 6.51
CA ALA A 13 -5.98 -8.42 5.11
C ALA A 13 -5.20 -9.32 4.13
N ALA A 14 -4.02 -9.79 4.52
CA ALA A 14 -3.15 -10.66 3.71
C ALA A 14 -3.39 -12.17 3.95
N LEU A 15 -4.29 -12.55 4.89
CA LEU A 15 -4.56 -13.96 5.20
C LEU A 15 -5.21 -14.71 4.03
N ASP A 16 -4.76 -15.95 3.82
CA ASP A 16 -5.51 -16.90 2.99
C ASP A 16 -6.67 -17.49 3.81
N TRP A 17 -7.89 -17.09 3.48
CA TRP A 17 -9.12 -17.48 4.17
C TRP A 17 -9.56 -18.91 3.91
N LYS A 18 -8.88 -19.66 3.02
CA LYS A 18 -9.18 -21.08 2.81
C LYS A 18 -8.80 -21.92 4.03
N ASP A 19 -7.74 -21.50 4.73
CA ASP A 19 -7.18 -22.20 5.88
C ASP A 19 -7.40 -21.43 7.20
N ALA A 20 -8.31 -20.47 7.21
CA ALA A 20 -8.66 -19.68 8.38
C ALA A 20 -10.17 -19.66 8.64
N LEU A 21 -10.54 -19.57 9.91
CA LEU A 21 -11.90 -19.39 10.41
C LEU A 21 -12.00 -18.04 11.11
N LEU A 22 -12.87 -17.16 10.61
CA LEU A 22 -13.10 -15.85 11.21
C LEU A 22 -14.34 -15.89 12.12
N VAL A 23 -14.18 -15.41 13.35
CA VAL A 23 -15.21 -15.50 14.39
C VAL A 23 -15.51 -14.13 14.97
N ASP A 24 -16.75 -13.71 14.85
CA ASP A 24 -17.32 -12.55 15.53
C ASP A 24 -17.83 -12.96 16.92
N MET A 25 -17.17 -12.50 17.97
CA MET A 25 -17.57 -12.79 19.34
C MET A 25 -18.35 -11.65 20.01
N ARG A 26 -18.84 -10.68 19.24
CA ARG A 26 -19.73 -9.63 19.73
C ARG A 26 -21.11 -10.22 20.03
N ASP A 27 -21.92 -9.47 20.74
CA ASP A 27 -23.32 -9.84 20.98
C ASP A 27 -24.12 -9.92 19.67
N ALA A 28 -25.22 -10.68 19.70
CA ALA A 28 -26.05 -10.94 18.52
C ALA A 28 -26.65 -9.64 17.90
N TYR A 29 -26.90 -8.63 18.73
CA TYR A 29 -27.43 -7.35 18.27
C TYR A 29 -26.34 -6.61 17.46
N SER A 30 -25.13 -6.51 17.98
CA SER A 30 -23.99 -5.90 17.28
C SER A 30 -23.65 -6.62 15.98
N ALA A 31 -23.68 -7.96 15.97
CA ALA A 31 -23.44 -8.78 14.79
C ALA A 31 -24.53 -8.59 13.70
N ALA A 32 -25.79 -8.41 14.11
CA ALA A 32 -26.91 -8.17 13.19
C ALA A 32 -26.81 -6.84 12.42
N TYR A 33 -26.13 -5.83 12.97
CA TYR A 33 -25.87 -4.56 12.27
C TYR A 33 -24.75 -4.63 11.23
N GLY A 34 -23.92 -5.65 11.30
CA GLY A 34 -22.85 -5.91 10.34
C GLY A 34 -21.72 -6.69 10.95
N MET A 35 -21.16 -7.60 10.17
CA MET A 35 -19.98 -8.41 10.49
C MET A 35 -18.90 -8.20 9.44
N ILE A 36 -17.67 -8.56 9.77
CA ILE A 36 -16.62 -8.70 8.76
C ILE A 36 -17.06 -9.84 7.81
N PRO A 37 -17.03 -9.62 6.48
CA PRO A 37 -17.47 -10.64 5.53
C PRO A 37 -16.76 -11.99 5.73
N GLY A 38 -17.53 -13.07 5.72
CA GLY A 38 -17.04 -14.42 5.95
C GLY A 38 -16.92 -14.84 7.42
N ALA A 39 -17.21 -13.95 8.37
CA ALA A 39 -17.21 -14.29 9.80
C ALA A 39 -18.45 -15.12 10.17
N ILE A 40 -18.23 -16.05 11.11
CA ILE A 40 -19.32 -16.70 11.84
C ILE A 40 -19.50 -16.04 13.22
N SER A 41 -20.72 -15.92 13.70
CA SER A 41 -20.98 -15.37 15.03
C SER A 41 -21.02 -16.47 16.07
N ILE A 42 -20.16 -16.37 17.11
CA ILE A 42 -20.14 -17.26 18.26
C ILE A 42 -20.00 -16.40 19.51
N ALA A 43 -20.96 -16.50 20.42
CA ALA A 43 -20.92 -15.77 21.68
C ALA A 43 -19.72 -16.20 22.55
N GLN A 44 -19.15 -15.25 23.31
CA GLN A 44 -17.92 -15.44 24.08
C GLN A 44 -17.96 -16.67 25.00
N ASP A 45 -19.09 -16.93 25.65
CA ASP A 45 -19.32 -18.05 26.57
C ASP A 45 -19.33 -19.42 25.89
N ARG A 46 -19.49 -19.49 24.57
CA ARG A 46 -19.52 -20.73 23.78
C ARG A 46 -18.26 -21.02 22.99
N LEU A 47 -17.30 -20.11 22.97
CA LEU A 47 -16.08 -20.24 22.15
C LEU A 47 -15.31 -21.52 22.44
N THR A 48 -15.05 -21.84 23.70
CA THR A 48 -14.28 -23.03 24.12
C THR A 48 -14.96 -24.35 23.78
N GLN A 49 -16.28 -24.35 23.65
CA GLN A 49 -17.06 -25.55 23.29
C GLN A 49 -17.19 -25.70 21.76
N GLU A 50 -17.45 -24.58 21.06
CA GLU A 50 -17.79 -24.63 19.62
C GLU A 50 -16.54 -24.56 18.71
N ILE A 51 -15.49 -23.81 19.09
CA ILE A 51 -14.32 -23.61 18.23
C ILE A 51 -13.57 -24.91 17.93
N PRO A 52 -13.24 -25.78 18.91
CA PRO A 52 -12.50 -27.01 18.63
C PRO A 52 -13.19 -27.92 17.62
N ALA A 53 -14.53 -27.96 17.64
CA ALA A 53 -15.32 -28.75 16.69
C ALA A 53 -15.44 -28.11 15.29
N ARG A 54 -15.33 -26.78 15.19
CA ARG A 54 -15.53 -26.03 13.95
C ARG A 54 -14.26 -25.65 13.23
N CYS A 55 -13.14 -25.52 13.93
CA CYS A 55 -11.88 -25.08 13.32
C CYS A 55 -11.25 -26.14 12.40
N ALA A 56 -11.49 -27.45 12.66
CA ALA A 56 -10.95 -28.55 11.85
C ALA A 56 -9.45 -28.41 11.51
N GLY A 57 -8.66 -27.92 12.48
CA GLY A 57 -7.24 -27.66 12.31
C GLY A 57 -6.89 -26.35 11.57
N LYS A 58 -7.88 -25.53 11.23
CA LYS A 58 -7.65 -24.21 10.63
C LYS A 58 -7.22 -23.20 11.70
N ARG A 59 -6.51 -22.19 11.27
CA ARG A 59 -6.24 -20.99 12.07
C ARG A 59 -7.55 -20.29 12.43
N VAL A 60 -7.70 -19.88 13.67
CA VAL A 60 -8.89 -19.16 14.16
C VAL A 60 -8.53 -17.70 14.40
N VAL A 61 -9.26 -16.80 13.77
CA VAL A 61 -9.11 -15.36 14.01
C VAL A 61 -10.39 -14.86 14.68
N LEU A 62 -10.23 -14.35 15.91
CA LEU A 62 -11.30 -13.81 16.70
C LEU A 62 -11.33 -12.29 16.63
N TYR A 63 -12.50 -11.70 16.64
CA TYR A 63 -12.62 -10.27 16.89
C TYR A 63 -13.80 -9.93 17.79
N CYS A 64 -13.59 -8.93 18.63
CA CYS A 64 -14.64 -8.24 19.37
C CYS A 64 -14.78 -6.80 18.88
N ALA A 65 -15.41 -5.93 19.63
CA ALA A 65 -15.57 -4.53 19.22
C ALA A 65 -14.22 -3.78 19.09
N ARG A 66 -13.28 -3.98 20.03
CA ARG A 66 -12.01 -3.21 20.16
C ARG A 66 -10.74 -4.05 20.29
N GLY A 67 -10.79 -5.36 20.14
CA GLY A 67 -9.63 -6.24 20.20
C GLY A 67 -9.33 -6.82 21.60
N GLN A 68 -9.70 -6.18 22.71
CA GLN A 68 -9.32 -6.61 24.07
C GLN A 68 -9.90 -7.97 24.46
N LYS A 69 -11.22 -8.14 24.40
CA LYS A 69 -11.88 -9.41 24.76
C LYS A 69 -11.50 -10.55 23.83
N SER A 70 -11.23 -10.25 22.55
CA SER A 70 -10.79 -11.27 21.59
C SER A 70 -9.34 -11.70 21.83
N LEU A 71 -8.50 -10.83 22.38
CA LEU A 71 -7.14 -11.20 22.78
C LEU A 71 -7.17 -12.21 23.94
N GLU A 72 -7.89 -11.90 25.02
CA GLU A 72 -8.08 -12.81 26.16
C GLU A 72 -8.65 -14.17 25.72
N ALA A 73 -9.63 -14.16 24.81
CA ALA A 73 -10.23 -15.37 24.29
C ALA A 73 -9.27 -16.17 23.38
N ALA A 74 -8.46 -15.51 22.56
CA ALA A 74 -7.46 -16.16 21.74
C ALA A 74 -6.36 -16.81 22.57
N GLU A 75 -5.90 -16.15 23.62
CA GLU A 75 -4.94 -16.71 24.59
C GLU A 75 -5.50 -17.96 25.27
N ALA A 76 -6.73 -17.91 25.77
CA ALA A 76 -7.39 -19.05 26.40
C ALA A 76 -7.59 -20.24 25.43
N LEU A 77 -7.92 -19.98 24.15
CA LEU A 77 -8.03 -21.03 23.14
C LEU A 77 -6.67 -21.66 22.80
N ARG A 78 -5.59 -20.87 22.77
CA ARG A 78 -4.23 -21.38 22.55
C ARG A 78 -3.78 -22.31 23.66
N GLU A 79 -4.18 -22.07 24.91
CA GLU A 79 -3.93 -22.99 26.03
C GLU A 79 -4.57 -24.37 25.81
N THR A 80 -5.64 -24.44 25.02
CA THR A 80 -6.30 -25.71 24.64
C THR A 80 -5.74 -26.34 23.36
N GLY A 81 -4.69 -25.75 22.77
CA GLY A 81 -4.03 -26.25 21.56
C GLY A 81 -4.64 -25.76 20.25
N VAL A 82 -5.52 -24.77 20.26
CA VAL A 82 -6.08 -24.15 19.05
C VAL A 82 -5.16 -23.06 18.53
N ASP A 83 -4.83 -23.04 17.24
CA ASP A 83 -4.07 -21.93 16.61
C ASP A 83 -4.96 -20.69 16.46
N ALA A 84 -5.09 -19.92 17.55
CA ALA A 84 -6.01 -18.79 17.68
C ALA A 84 -5.28 -17.45 17.77
N TYR A 85 -5.85 -16.44 17.12
CA TYR A 85 -5.36 -15.05 17.09
C TYR A 85 -6.50 -14.06 17.30
N SER A 86 -6.19 -12.90 17.84
CA SER A 86 -7.08 -11.75 17.93
C SER A 86 -6.78 -10.75 16.81
N LEU A 87 -7.82 -10.17 16.22
CA LEU A 87 -7.67 -9.01 15.34
C LEU A 87 -7.41 -7.76 16.18
N GLU A 88 -6.26 -7.12 15.97
CA GLU A 88 -5.88 -5.85 16.60
C GLU A 88 -6.94 -4.77 16.32
N GLU A 89 -7.34 -3.99 17.34
CA GLU A 89 -8.42 -3.00 17.30
C GLU A 89 -9.81 -3.56 16.95
N GLY A 90 -9.96 -4.85 16.72
CA GLY A 90 -11.20 -5.56 16.48
C GLY A 90 -12.03 -5.03 15.30
N TYR A 91 -13.36 -5.11 15.42
CA TYR A 91 -14.30 -4.64 14.40
C TYR A 91 -14.20 -3.12 14.12
N THR A 92 -13.96 -2.33 15.17
CA THR A 92 -13.85 -0.87 15.02
C THR A 92 -12.65 -0.48 14.15
N GLY A 93 -11.48 -1.10 14.37
CA GLY A 93 -10.30 -0.87 13.56
C GLY A 93 -10.52 -1.29 12.10
N TRP A 94 -11.12 -2.46 11.89
CA TRP A 94 -11.49 -2.93 10.55
C TRP A 94 -12.43 -1.95 9.83
N LEU A 95 -13.49 -1.50 10.52
CA LEU A 95 -14.47 -0.58 9.94
C LEU A 95 -13.84 0.77 9.57
N MET A 96 -13.02 1.33 10.45
CA MET A 96 -12.29 2.58 10.16
C MET A 96 -11.40 2.46 8.93
N ARG A 97 -10.72 1.31 8.75
CA ARG A 97 -9.91 1.05 7.56
C ARG A 97 -10.74 0.92 6.29
N GLN A 98 -11.93 0.31 6.36
CA GLN A 98 -12.83 0.26 5.20
C GLN A 98 -13.28 1.67 4.79
N MET A 99 -13.69 2.50 5.76
CA MET A 99 -14.06 3.89 5.50
C MET A 99 -12.91 4.70 4.91
N GLN A 100 -11.69 4.52 5.41
CA GLN A 100 -10.50 5.18 4.87
C GLN A 100 -10.20 4.74 3.43
N ARG A 101 -10.32 3.45 3.12
CA ARG A 101 -10.16 2.93 1.75
C ARG A 101 -11.17 3.53 0.77
N GLU A 102 -12.44 3.58 1.16
CA GLU A 102 -13.49 4.20 0.34
C GLU A 102 -13.21 5.69 0.09
N GLN A 103 -12.74 6.41 1.11
CA GLN A 103 -12.34 7.82 0.99
C GLN A 103 -11.15 7.99 0.04
N ASP A 104 -10.14 7.14 0.15
CA ASP A 104 -8.93 7.17 -0.69
C ASP A 104 -9.27 6.84 -2.16
N GLU A 105 -10.11 5.85 -2.40
CA GLU A 105 -10.61 5.50 -3.75
C GLU A 105 -11.41 6.65 -4.38
N ASN A 106 -12.29 7.26 -3.62
CA ASN A 106 -13.06 8.43 -4.08
C ASN A 106 -12.14 9.61 -4.38
N ARG A 107 -11.11 9.84 -3.55
CA ARG A 107 -10.11 10.89 -3.77
C ARG A 107 -9.28 10.65 -5.03
N CYS A 108 -8.85 9.42 -5.25
CA CYS A 108 -8.15 9.03 -6.49
C CYS A 108 -9.01 9.31 -7.73
N ALA A 109 -10.28 8.90 -7.72
CA ALA A 109 -11.22 9.13 -8.82
C ALA A 109 -11.43 10.63 -9.08
N GLN A 110 -11.51 11.47 -8.04
CA GLN A 110 -11.61 12.92 -8.15
C GLN A 110 -10.36 13.53 -8.80
N ILE A 111 -9.15 13.09 -8.41
CA ILE A 111 -7.89 13.53 -9.01
C ILE A 111 -7.87 13.18 -10.51
N GLU A 112 -8.19 11.95 -10.86
CA GLU A 112 -8.22 11.49 -12.26
C GLU A 112 -9.25 12.28 -13.08
N LYS A 113 -10.44 12.48 -12.54
CA LYS A 113 -11.48 13.30 -13.19
C LYS A 113 -10.99 14.72 -13.43
N SER A 114 -10.30 15.33 -12.46
CA SER A 114 -9.77 16.70 -12.60
C SER A 114 -8.72 16.81 -13.73
N ILE A 115 -7.85 15.81 -13.87
CA ILE A 115 -6.86 15.74 -14.97
C ILE A 115 -7.57 15.61 -16.33
N ARG A 116 -8.63 14.81 -16.42
CA ARG A 116 -9.40 14.58 -17.65
C ARG A 116 -10.32 15.74 -18.06
N THR A 117 -10.71 16.59 -17.11
CA THR A 117 -11.65 17.68 -17.36
C THR A 117 -11.00 19.05 -17.16
N THR A 118 -10.87 19.49 -15.92
CA THR A 118 -10.44 20.85 -15.54
C THR A 118 -9.04 21.17 -16.04
N TYR A 119 -8.12 20.24 -15.91
CA TYR A 119 -6.71 20.43 -16.25
C TYR A 119 -6.28 19.76 -17.56
N HIS A 120 -7.22 19.18 -18.30
CA HIS A 120 -6.92 18.42 -19.52
C HIS A 120 -6.07 19.21 -20.50
N LYS A 121 -6.48 20.42 -20.88
CA LYS A 121 -5.73 21.25 -21.84
C LYS A 121 -4.37 21.69 -21.33
N ARG A 122 -4.29 22.08 -20.04
CA ARG A 122 -3.08 22.67 -19.46
C ARG A 122 -2.04 21.62 -19.06
N LEU A 123 -2.47 20.44 -18.63
CA LEU A 123 -1.57 19.39 -18.16
C LEU A 123 -1.51 18.22 -19.13
N PHE A 124 -2.59 17.47 -19.30
CA PHE A 124 -2.54 16.21 -20.05
C PHE A 124 -2.26 16.44 -21.55
N SER A 125 -2.95 17.38 -22.21
CA SER A 125 -2.71 17.66 -23.63
C SER A 125 -1.30 18.17 -23.91
N ALA A 126 -0.76 19.01 -23.01
CA ALA A 126 0.61 19.51 -23.14
C ALA A 126 1.63 18.36 -22.97
N PHE A 127 1.42 17.51 -21.95
CA PHE A 127 2.25 16.33 -21.70
C PHE A 127 2.21 15.35 -22.88
N ALA A 128 1.02 14.97 -23.33
CA ALA A 128 0.85 14.06 -24.46
C ALA A 128 1.41 14.63 -25.78
N LYS A 129 1.33 15.96 -25.97
CA LYS A 129 1.96 16.63 -27.12
C LYS A 129 3.49 16.51 -27.04
N ALA A 130 4.09 16.74 -25.86
CA ALA A 130 5.55 16.61 -25.68
C ALA A 130 6.01 15.16 -25.94
N ILE A 131 5.33 14.18 -25.35
CA ILE A 131 5.62 12.76 -25.58
C ILE A 131 5.66 12.42 -27.06
N ARG A 132 4.64 12.88 -27.81
CA ARG A 132 4.53 12.62 -29.26
C ARG A 132 5.55 13.41 -30.08
N THR A 133 5.76 14.69 -29.74
CA THR A 133 6.65 15.57 -30.53
C THR A 133 8.09 15.11 -30.46
N TYR A 134 8.50 14.60 -29.31
CA TYR A 134 9.90 14.18 -29.07
C TYR A 134 10.07 12.65 -29.10
N ASP A 135 9.02 11.91 -29.49
CA ASP A 135 9.03 10.45 -29.56
C ASP A 135 9.56 9.78 -28.28
N LEU A 136 9.05 10.26 -27.13
CA LEU A 136 9.55 9.85 -25.81
C LEU A 136 9.03 8.48 -25.37
N VAL A 137 7.91 8.02 -25.89
CA VAL A 137 7.30 6.72 -25.58
C VAL A 137 7.00 5.97 -26.87
N ARG A 138 7.44 4.72 -26.96
CA ARG A 138 7.25 3.81 -28.09
C ARG A 138 6.59 2.51 -27.66
N GLU A 139 6.11 1.76 -28.63
CA GLU A 139 5.57 0.42 -28.38
C GLU A 139 6.63 -0.49 -27.76
N GLY A 140 6.23 -1.22 -26.73
CA GLY A 140 7.10 -2.14 -26.00
C GLY A 140 8.06 -1.47 -24.99
N ASP A 141 8.03 -0.13 -24.86
CA ASP A 141 8.84 0.51 -23.83
C ASP A 141 8.42 0.08 -22.42
N ARG A 142 9.42 -0.05 -21.55
CA ARG A 142 9.26 -0.19 -20.10
C ARG A 142 9.92 0.99 -19.41
N ILE A 143 9.11 1.86 -18.83
CA ILE A 143 9.52 3.20 -18.39
C ILE A 143 9.54 3.25 -16.84
N ALA A 144 10.69 3.55 -16.26
CA ALA A 144 10.81 3.86 -14.84
C ALA A 144 10.41 5.33 -14.61
N VAL A 145 9.26 5.55 -13.99
CA VAL A 145 8.78 6.88 -13.57
C VAL A 145 9.23 7.11 -12.13
N CYS A 146 10.20 7.99 -11.93
CA CYS A 146 10.80 8.23 -10.63
C CYS A 146 10.00 9.21 -9.79
N ILE A 147 9.64 8.79 -8.59
CA ILE A 147 8.85 9.53 -7.62
C ILE A 147 9.75 9.98 -6.48
N SER A 148 9.80 11.29 -6.24
CA SER A 148 10.54 11.90 -5.13
C SER A 148 9.65 12.20 -3.91
N GLY A 149 8.35 11.94 -4.01
CA GLY A 149 7.35 12.36 -3.02
C GLY A 149 6.83 13.80 -3.21
N GLY A 150 7.48 14.62 -4.03
CA GLY A 150 7.03 15.96 -4.35
C GLY A 150 5.85 15.99 -5.34
N LYS A 151 5.09 17.10 -5.34
CA LYS A 151 3.89 17.29 -6.17
C LYS A 151 4.13 17.03 -7.66
N ASP A 152 5.29 17.45 -8.18
CA ASP A 152 5.59 17.36 -9.62
C ASP A 152 5.83 15.92 -10.07
N SER A 153 6.57 15.14 -9.26
CA SER A 153 6.79 13.72 -9.53
C SER A 153 5.52 12.88 -9.41
N MET A 154 4.65 13.20 -8.45
CA MET A 154 3.34 12.55 -8.31
C MET A 154 2.39 12.90 -9.46
N LEU A 155 2.38 14.18 -9.89
CA LEU A 155 1.61 14.59 -11.07
C LEU A 155 2.12 13.88 -12.33
N MET A 156 3.43 13.80 -12.52
CA MET A 156 4.05 13.08 -13.64
C MET A 156 3.61 11.61 -13.65
N ALA A 157 3.60 10.94 -12.49
CA ALA A 157 3.12 9.56 -12.38
C ALA A 157 1.65 9.42 -12.85
N LYS A 158 0.77 10.33 -12.43
CA LYS A 158 -0.64 10.33 -12.88
C LYS A 158 -0.79 10.61 -14.36
N LEU A 159 0.00 11.51 -14.91
CA LEU A 159 -0.01 11.80 -16.36
C LEU A 159 0.46 10.59 -17.19
N PHE A 160 1.45 9.84 -16.71
CA PHE A 160 1.87 8.59 -17.34
C PHE A 160 0.79 7.50 -17.27
N GLN A 161 0.11 7.35 -16.10
CA GLN A 161 -1.02 6.43 -15.99
C GLN A 161 -2.15 6.79 -16.95
N GLU A 162 -2.49 8.09 -17.06
CA GLU A 162 -3.52 8.55 -17.99
C GLU A 162 -3.09 8.37 -19.45
N LEU A 163 -1.81 8.60 -19.77
CA LEU A 163 -1.26 8.33 -21.09
C LEU A 163 -1.39 6.85 -21.45
N GLN A 164 -1.04 5.94 -20.53
CA GLN A 164 -1.12 4.49 -20.74
C GLN A 164 -2.55 4.03 -21.03
N ARG A 165 -3.56 4.63 -20.37
CA ARG A 165 -4.97 4.31 -20.61
C ARG A 165 -5.45 4.71 -22.01
N HIS A 166 -4.89 5.77 -22.61
CA HIS A 166 -5.33 6.35 -23.85
C HIS A 166 -4.39 6.12 -25.02
N HIS A 167 -3.28 5.43 -24.79
CA HIS A 167 -2.29 5.20 -25.85
C HIS A 167 -2.72 4.10 -26.80
N LYS A 168 -2.35 4.25 -28.08
CA LYS A 168 -2.72 3.31 -29.16
C LYS A 168 -1.88 2.02 -29.18
N PHE A 169 -0.79 1.98 -28.45
CA PHE A 169 0.13 0.84 -28.37
C PHE A 169 0.50 0.54 -26.93
N PRO A 170 0.85 -0.73 -26.58
CA PRO A 170 1.21 -1.13 -25.25
C PRO A 170 2.61 -0.63 -24.86
N PHE A 171 2.73 -0.17 -23.61
CA PHE A 171 3.99 0.08 -22.91
C PHE A 171 3.78 -0.14 -21.42
N GLU A 172 4.88 -0.37 -20.68
CA GLU A 172 4.85 -0.66 -19.25
C GLU A 172 5.37 0.50 -18.42
N LEU A 173 4.83 0.66 -17.23
CA LEU A 173 5.24 1.65 -16.25
C LEU A 173 5.73 0.98 -14.97
N VAL A 174 6.86 1.41 -14.47
CA VAL A 174 7.37 1.07 -13.15
C VAL A 174 7.52 2.37 -12.37
N PHE A 175 6.76 2.54 -11.30
CA PHE A 175 6.85 3.71 -10.44
C PHE A 175 7.89 3.48 -9.36
N LEU A 176 9.02 4.18 -9.47
CA LEU A 176 10.22 3.92 -8.69
C LEU A 176 10.46 5.01 -7.65
N VAL A 177 10.53 4.63 -6.39
CA VAL A 177 10.91 5.49 -5.27
C VAL A 177 12.26 5.07 -4.76
N MET A 178 13.19 5.99 -4.74
CA MET A 178 14.48 5.80 -4.08
C MET A 178 14.43 6.40 -2.68
N ASP A 179 14.69 5.58 -1.68
CA ASP A 179 14.89 6.02 -0.30
C ASP A 179 16.38 6.24 -0.07
N PRO A 180 16.84 7.50 0.07
CA PRO A 180 18.26 7.82 0.28
C PRO A 180 18.69 7.75 1.75
N GLY A 181 17.82 7.24 2.66
CA GLY A 181 17.95 7.27 4.10
C GLY A 181 16.92 8.20 4.74
N TYR A 182 15.68 8.20 4.25
CA TYR A 182 14.60 8.98 4.84
C TYR A 182 14.27 8.49 6.27
N ASN A 183 13.84 9.42 7.12
CA ASN A 183 13.20 9.02 8.35
C ASN A 183 11.84 8.33 8.05
N GLU A 184 11.39 7.51 8.98
CA GLU A 184 10.17 6.71 8.81
C GLU A 184 8.93 7.56 8.51
N ALA A 185 8.82 8.75 9.11
CA ALA A 185 7.69 9.65 8.88
C ALA A 185 7.63 10.13 7.41
N ASN A 186 8.75 10.51 6.83
CA ASN A 186 8.83 10.93 5.43
C ASN A 186 8.49 9.77 4.48
N ARG A 187 8.98 8.57 4.76
CA ARG A 187 8.68 7.38 3.97
C ARG A 187 7.19 7.07 3.99
N ARG A 188 6.57 7.07 5.17
CA ARG A 188 5.11 6.87 5.33
C ARG A 188 4.29 7.89 4.55
N VAL A 189 4.70 9.15 4.50
CA VAL A 189 4.01 10.20 3.71
C VAL A 189 4.07 9.88 2.22
N ILE A 190 5.22 9.46 1.69
CA ILE A 190 5.36 9.09 0.27
C ILE A 190 4.47 7.91 -0.07
N GLU A 191 4.50 6.86 0.74
CA GLU A 191 3.70 5.65 0.55
C GLU A 191 2.19 5.93 0.66
N HIS A 192 1.78 6.76 1.63
CA HIS A 192 0.40 7.19 1.78
C HIS A 192 -0.08 7.98 0.56
N ASN A 193 0.69 8.96 0.10
CA ASN A 193 0.34 9.76 -1.08
C ASN A 193 0.27 8.90 -2.35
N ALA A 194 1.16 7.93 -2.50
CA ALA A 194 1.13 7.00 -3.63
C ALA A 194 -0.17 6.16 -3.62
N ARG A 195 -0.56 5.61 -2.46
CA ARG A 195 -1.83 4.90 -2.29
C ARG A 195 -3.03 5.78 -2.60
N LEU A 196 -3.08 6.99 -2.03
CA LEU A 196 -4.14 7.97 -2.27
C LEU A 196 -4.33 8.29 -3.75
N MET A 197 -3.25 8.31 -4.50
CA MET A 197 -3.25 8.57 -5.93
C MET A 197 -3.39 7.31 -6.80
N GLY A 198 -3.56 6.12 -6.20
CA GLY A 198 -3.65 4.85 -6.92
C GLY A 198 -2.40 4.53 -7.74
N VAL A 199 -1.22 4.84 -7.18
CA VAL A 199 0.08 4.57 -7.80
C VAL A 199 0.78 3.47 -7.03
N THR A 200 0.96 2.30 -7.65
CA THR A 200 1.71 1.18 -7.05
C THR A 200 3.20 1.44 -7.21
N ILE A 201 3.88 1.73 -6.11
CA ILE A 201 5.31 2.09 -6.10
C ILE A 201 6.21 0.90 -5.80
N THR A 202 7.40 0.89 -6.39
CA THR A 202 8.53 0.04 -6.03
C THR A 202 9.55 0.89 -5.27
N VAL A 203 9.74 0.60 -3.99
CA VAL A 203 10.70 1.33 -3.15
C VAL A 203 12.00 0.55 -3.07
N PHE A 204 13.14 1.24 -3.18
CA PHE A 204 14.46 0.67 -2.89
C PHE A 204 15.28 1.64 -2.03
N GLU A 205 16.08 1.09 -1.15
CA GLU A 205 16.86 1.83 -0.16
C GLU A 205 18.30 2.04 -0.64
N THR A 206 18.88 3.15 -0.23
CA THR A 206 20.29 3.48 -0.45
C THR A 206 20.83 4.22 0.79
N ASN A 207 22.14 4.23 0.94
CA ASN A 207 22.84 4.93 2.04
C ASN A 207 23.40 6.29 1.60
N ILE A 208 22.75 6.98 0.67
CA ILE A 208 23.28 8.24 0.11
C ILE A 208 23.46 9.30 1.18
N PHE A 209 22.51 9.43 2.10
CA PHE A 209 22.59 10.45 3.14
C PHE A 209 23.77 10.22 4.07
N ASP A 210 24.06 8.98 4.46
CA ASP A 210 25.23 8.68 5.31
C ASP A 210 26.53 9.11 4.63
N ILE A 211 26.66 8.83 3.34
CA ILE A 211 27.87 9.19 2.55
C ILE A 211 27.98 10.70 2.36
N VAL A 212 26.85 11.37 2.07
CA VAL A 212 26.86 12.81 1.77
C VAL A 212 27.05 13.67 3.02
N TYR A 213 26.61 13.20 4.20
CA TYR A 213 26.86 13.93 5.46
C TYR A 213 28.34 14.00 5.86
N GLU A 214 29.16 13.08 5.36
CA GLU A 214 30.63 13.09 5.59
C GLU A 214 31.36 13.99 4.61
N GLU A 215 30.70 14.51 3.57
CA GLU A 215 31.34 15.33 2.51
C GLU A 215 31.29 16.83 2.85
N GLU A 216 32.43 17.44 3.09
CA GLU A 216 32.55 18.88 3.41
C GLU A 216 32.40 19.80 2.19
N LYS A 217 32.71 19.29 0.97
CA LYS A 217 32.72 20.07 -0.27
C LYS A 217 31.59 19.64 -1.21
N ASN A 218 30.61 20.53 -1.46
CA ASN A 218 29.53 20.33 -2.42
C ASN A 218 28.62 19.11 -2.17
N PRO A 219 28.05 18.91 -0.96
CA PRO A 219 27.22 17.75 -0.65
C PRO A 219 26.01 17.61 -1.59
N CYS A 220 25.40 18.73 -2.01
CA CYS A 220 24.26 18.71 -2.93
C CYS A 220 24.60 18.16 -4.32
N TYR A 221 25.77 18.48 -4.86
CA TYR A 221 26.22 17.95 -6.14
C TYR A 221 26.47 16.44 -6.06
N LEU A 222 27.17 16.00 -5.02
CA LEU A 222 27.41 14.57 -4.79
C LEU A 222 26.10 13.80 -4.63
N CYS A 223 25.18 14.30 -3.81
CA CYS A 223 23.86 13.73 -3.62
C CYS A 223 23.10 13.58 -4.94
N ALA A 224 23.04 14.64 -5.76
CA ALA A 224 22.33 14.60 -7.04
C ALA A 224 22.96 13.60 -8.02
N ARG A 225 24.29 13.49 -8.04
CA ARG A 225 25.03 12.54 -8.88
C ARG A 225 24.76 11.10 -8.45
N MET A 226 24.86 10.82 -7.16
CA MET A 226 24.61 9.49 -6.60
C MET A 226 23.15 9.06 -6.84
N ARG A 227 22.19 9.95 -6.58
CA ARG A 227 20.77 9.69 -6.83
C ARG A 227 20.51 9.25 -8.26
N ARG A 228 21.05 9.97 -9.25
CA ARG A 228 20.90 9.60 -10.66
C ARG A 228 21.51 8.24 -10.96
N GLY A 229 22.72 7.97 -10.46
CA GLY A 229 23.40 6.68 -10.64
C GLY A 229 22.58 5.52 -10.11
N HIS A 230 22.07 5.61 -8.87
CA HIS A 230 21.26 4.57 -8.26
C HIS A 230 19.93 4.36 -8.99
N LEU A 231 19.24 5.46 -9.39
CA LEU A 231 17.99 5.38 -10.15
C LEU A 231 18.20 4.69 -11.51
N TYR A 232 19.27 5.02 -12.23
CA TYR A 232 19.57 4.39 -13.52
C TYR A 232 19.93 2.90 -13.36
N SER A 233 20.71 2.56 -12.35
CA SER A 233 21.06 1.17 -12.06
C SER A 233 19.80 0.35 -11.72
N LYS A 234 18.94 0.87 -10.85
CA LYS A 234 17.71 0.16 -10.44
C LYS A 234 16.70 0.06 -11.58
N ALA A 235 16.53 1.09 -12.38
CA ALA A 235 15.69 1.04 -13.57
C ALA A 235 16.17 -0.05 -14.55
N LYS A 236 17.48 -0.13 -14.78
CA LYS A 236 18.07 -1.17 -15.64
C LYS A 236 17.87 -2.59 -15.07
N GLU A 237 18.07 -2.77 -13.75
CA GLU A 237 17.82 -4.03 -13.05
C GLU A 237 16.36 -4.51 -13.23
N LEU A 238 15.41 -3.55 -13.21
CA LEU A 238 13.99 -3.81 -13.41
C LEU A 238 13.61 -3.97 -14.90
N GLY A 239 14.58 -4.00 -15.80
CA GLY A 239 14.36 -4.17 -17.24
C GLY A 239 13.77 -2.93 -17.93
N CYS A 240 13.85 -1.75 -17.29
CA CYS A 240 13.38 -0.52 -17.92
C CYS A 240 14.40 -0.02 -18.96
N ASN A 241 13.91 0.35 -20.15
CA ASN A 241 14.72 0.94 -21.20
C ASN A 241 14.63 2.47 -21.25
N LYS A 242 13.71 3.05 -20.47
CA LYS A 242 13.54 4.50 -20.31
C LYS A 242 13.35 4.88 -18.85
N ILE A 243 13.70 6.12 -18.54
CA ILE A 243 13.52 6.70 -17.22
C ILE A 243 12.92 8.10 -17.35
N ALA A 244 11.91 8.40 -16.53
CA ALA A 244 11.28 9.70 -16.44
C ALA A 244 11.57 10.32 -15.06
N LEU A 245 12.14 11.51 -15.07
CA LEU A 245 12.52 12.28 -13.87
C LEU A 245 11.79 13.62 -13.86
N GLY A 246 11.17 13.96 -12.74
CA GLY A 246 10.50 15.24 -12.53
C GLY A 246 11.44 16.35 -12.04
N HIS A 247 12.67 16.40 -12.53
CA HIS A 247 13.60 17.48 -12.21
C HIS A 247 13.53 18.59 -13.27
N HIS A 248 13.61 19.80 -12.79
CA HIS A 248 13.66 21.03 -13.61
C HIS A 248 14.76 21.98 -13.09
#